data_02a50ef5ab0381bafe311813a8ebeb98
#
_entry.id   02a50ef5ab0381bafe311813a8ebeb98
#
_cell.length_a   1.000
_cell.length_b   1.000
_cell.length_c   1.000
_cell.angle_alpha   90.00
_cell.angle_beta   90.00
_cell.angle_gamma   90.00
#
_symmetry.space_group_name_H-M   'P 1'
#
loop_
_entity.id
_entity.type
_entity.pdbx_description
1 polymer ?
#
loop_
_entity_poly.entity_id
_entity_poly.type
_entity_poly.pdbx_seq_one_letter_code
_entity_poly.pdbx_strand_id
1 'polypeptide(L)'
;MKAALYQGVYNIEIADLPDYECGDDAIILKNIYSSICGTDVAVYHHGLGMGHRITLGGEFGHETICRVSAVGRNVKDVKVGDRVYPYPILVTGDRKRAGTIGGFSEYIYCPCPEWEKSIYHIDDAITDKM
;
A
#
# COMPACT_ATOMS: atom_id res chain seq x y z
N MET A 1 -3.91 12.88 3.33
CA MET A 1 -3.40 11.69 4.06
C MET A 1 -1.92 11.78 4.35
N LYS A 2 -1.46 11.17 5.43
CA LYS A 2 -0.03 11.11 5.73
C LYS A 2 0.63 9.93 5.04
N ALA A 3 1.84 10.16 4.54
CA ALA A 3 2.62 9.16 3.85
C ALA A 3 4.10 9.31 4.19
N ALA A 4 4.83 8.20 4.21
CA ALA A 4 6.28 8.21 4.29
C ALA A 4 6.84 8.22 2.86
N LEU A 5 7.66 9.20 2.56
CA LEU A 5 8.30 9.37 1.26
C LEU A 5 9.79 9.02 1.35
N TYR A 6 10.24 8.25 0.39
CA TYR A 6 11.66 7.92 0.25
C TYR A 6 12.40 9.05 -0.46
N GLN A 7 13.27 9.76 0.24
CA GLN A 7 14.01 10.91 -0.29
C GLN A 7 15.50 10.63 -0.55
N GLY A 8 15.91 9.38 -0.43
CA GLY A 8 17.29 8.97 -0.61
C GLY A 8 17.87 8.24 0.59
N VAL A 9 19.15 7.93 0.54
CA VAL A 9 19.86 7.22 1.62
C VAL A 9 19.74 7.98 2.94
N TYR A 10 19.32 7.26 3.98
CA TYR A 10 19.07 7.80 5.33
C TYR A 10 18.05 8.95 5.40
N ASN A 11 17.23 9.11 4.37
CA ASN A 11 16.29 10.22 4.29
C ASN A 11 14.88 9.75 3.96
N ILE A 12 14.02 9.77 4.97
CA ILE A 12 12.58 9.51 4.85
C ILE A 12 11.83 10.70 5.40
N GLU A 13 10.89 11.21 4.63
CA GLU A 13 10.07 12.36 4.99
C GLU A 13 8.62 11.92 5.21
N ILE A 14 7.99 12.45 6.24
CA ILE A 14 6.55 12.32 6.43
C ILE A 14 5.88 13.54 5.80
N ALA A 15 5.03 13.30 4.82
CA ALA A 15 4.35 14.35 4.07
C ALA A 15 2.83 14.18 4.11
N ASP A 16 2.12 15.27 3.93
CA ASP A 16 0.69 15.26 3.66
C ASP A 16 0.47 15.23 2.15
N LEU A 17 -0.19 14.19 1.68
CA LEU A 17 -0.54 14.00 0.28
C LEU A 17 -2.05 14.12 0.09
N PRO A 18 -2.52 14.50 -1.11
CA PRO A 18 -3.94 14.47 -1.42
C PRO A 18 -4.54 13.09 -1.17
N ASP A 19 -5.77 13.05 -0.65
CA ASP A 19 -6.51 11.81 -0.52
C ASP A 19 -6.81 11.21 -1.90
N TYR A 20 -6.94 9.88 -1.94
CA TYR A 20 -7.34 9.21 -3.17
C TYR A 20 -8.84 9.36 -3.41
N GLU A 21 -9.21 9.56 -4.66
CA GLU A 21 -10.58 9.40 -5.13
C GLU A 21 -10.77 7.97 -5.64
N CYS A 22 -11.82 7.30 -5.17
CA CYS A 22 -12.08 5.91 -5.56
C CYS A 22 -12.67 5.85 -6.96
N GLY A 23 -11.92 5.30 -7.90
CA GLY A 23 -12.41 5.03 -9.25
C GLY A 23 -13.44 3.89 -9.26
N ASP A 24 -14.19 3.78 -10.36
CA ASP A 24 -15.28 2.82 -10.49
C ASP A 24 -14.83 1.35 -10.40
N ASP A 25 -13.61 1.05 -10.82
CA ASP A 25 -13.03 -0.29 -10.84
C ASP A 25 -12.00 -0.51 -9.72
N ALA A 26 -11.88 0.45 -8.80
CA ALA A 26 -10.83 0.49 -7.79
C ALA A 26 -11.39 0.25 -6.38
N ILE A 27 -10.47 -0.01 -5.47
CA ILE A 27 -10.74 0.07 -4.02
C ILE A 27 -9.69 0.96 -3.37
N ILE A 28 -10.07 1.55 -2.23
CA ILE A 28 -9.16 2.25 -1.33
C ILE A 28 -9.02 1.43 -0.07
N LEU A 29 -7.79 1.20 0.35
CA LEU A 29 -7.45 0.43 1.53
C LEU A 29 -6.93 1.37 2.61
N LYS A 30 -7.48 1.25 3.81
CA LYS A 30 -6.91 1.88 5.00
C LYS A 30 -5.88 0.96 5.61
N ASN A 31 -4.66 1.46 5.76
CA ASN A 31 -3.58 0.70 6.36
C ASN A 31 -3.82 0.50 7.87
N ILE A 32 -3.74 -0.74 8.35
CA ILE A 32 -3.88 -1.09 9.76
C ILE A 32 -2.50 -1.33 10.36
N TYR A 33 -1.72 -2.21 9.73
CA TYR A 33 -0.37 -2.55 10.13
C TYR A 33 0.55 -2.60 8.93
N SER A 34 1.76 -2.11 9.11
CA SER A 34 2.84 -2.29 8.16
C SER A 34 4.04 -2.90 8.87
N SER A 35 4.78 -3.74 8.17
CA SER A 35 6.05 -4.23 8.65
C SER A 35 7.20 -3.66 7.84
N ILE A 36 8.35 -3.55 8.48
CA ILE A 36 9.59 -3.15 7.85
C ILE A 36 10.31 -4.42 7.40
N CYS A 37 10.47 -4.58 6.11
CA CYS A 37 11.20 -5.69 5.51
C CYS A 37 12.70 -5.38 5.46
N GLY A 38 13.54 -6.41 5.45
CA GLY A 38 14.98 -6.24 5.24
C GLY A 38 15.34 -5.49 3.97
N THR A 39 14.47 -5.56 2.97
CA THR A 39 14.61 -4.81 1.72
C THR A 39 14.38 -3.31 1.88
N ASP A 40 13.49 -2.88 2.77
CA ASP A 40 13.31 -1.47 3.11
C ASP A 40 14.57 -0.93 3.81
N VAL A 41 15.14 -1.73 4.70
CA VAL A 41 16.39 -1.41 5.39
C VAL A 41 17.55 -1.28 4.40
N ALA A 42 17.64 -2.20 3.44
CA ALA A 42 18.68 -2.17 2.40
C ALA A 42 18.60 -0.90 1.56
N VAL A 43 17.39 -0.51 1.14
CA VAL A 43 17.19 0.72 0.36
C VAL A 43 17.49 1.96 1.21
N TYR A 44 17.10 1.96 2.48
CA TYR A 44 17.40 3.04 3.41
C TYR A 44 18.91 3.26 3.57
N HIS A 45 19.69 2.18 3.67
CA HIS A 45 21.14 2.24 3.86
C HIS A 45 21.93 2.43 2.57
N HIS A 46 21.50 1.85 1.46
CA HIS A 46 22.30 1.72 0.25
C HIS A 46 21.72 2.43 -0.98
N GLY A 47 20.50 2.89 -0.89
CA GLY A 47 19.84 3.61 -1.98
C GLY A 47 19.13 2.73 -2.99
N LEU A 48 18.67 3.36 -4.07
CA LEU A 48 18.02 2.69 -5.20
C LEU A 48 19.01 1.76 -5.90
N GLY A 49 18.50 0.68 -6.50
CA GLY A 49 19.33 -0.33 -7.16
C GLY A 49 19.45 -1.64 -6.37
N MET A 50 18.87 -1.72 -5.17
CA MET A 50 18.82 -2.94 -4.37
C MET A 50 17.68 -3.90 -4.76
N GLY A 51 17.22 -3.80 -6.01
CA GLY A 51 16.19 -4.69 -6.55
C GLY A 51 14.76 -4.27 -6.27
N HIS A 52 14.52 -3.10 -5.67
CA HIS A 52 13.18 -2.62 -5.34
C HIS A 52 12.66 -1.58 -6.33
N ARG A 53 11.35 -1.64 -6.56
CA ARG A 53 10.60 -0.62 -7.30
C ARG A 53 10.21 0.51 -6.35
N ILE A 54 11.19 1.31 -5.94
CA ILE A 54 10.97 2.49 -5.13
C ILE A 54 11.24 3.71 -5.99
N THR A 55 10.34 4.69 -5.92
CA THR A 55 10.47 5.96 -6.62
C THR A 55 11.08 6.98 -5.68
N LEU A 56 12.12 7.66 -6.12
CA LEU A 56 12.69 8.77 -5.36
C LEU A 56 11.64 9.88 -5.20
N GLY A 57 11.42 10.32 -3.98
CA GLY A 57 10.35 11.26 -3.65
C GLY A 57 8.97 10.64 -3.56
N GLY A 58 8.84 9.34 -3.78
CA GLY A 58 7.57 8.61 -3.74
C GLY A 58 7.33 7.86 -2.43
N GLU A 59 6.10 7.38 -2.28
CA GLU A 59 5.70 6.52 -1.17
C GLU A 59 6.41 5.17 -1.26
N PHE A 60 6.67 4.54 -0.12
CA PHE A 60 7.28 3.22 -0.10
C PHE A 60 6.72 2.32 1.01
N GLY A 61 7.27 1.11 1.16
CA GLY A 61 6.72 0.06 1.98
C GLY A 61 5.84 -0.89 1.15
N HIS A 62 5.84 -2.17 1.51
CA HIS A 62 5.18 -3.18 0.70
C HIS A 62 4.55 -4.34 1.49
N GLU A 63 4.76 -4.40 2.78
CA GLU A 63 4.16 -5.41 3.65
C GLU A 63 3.14 -4.75 4.57
N THR A 64 1.86 -4.98 4.31
CA THR A 64 0.80 -4.28 5.03
C THR A 64 -0.47 -5.12 5.11
N ILE A 65 -1.23 -4.90 6.18
CA ILE A 65 -2.57 -5.42 6.36
C ILE A 65 -3.52 -4.25 6.43
N CYS A 66 -4.59 -4.33 5.66
CA CYS A 66 -5.51 -3.24 5.44
C CYS A 66 -6.96 -3.62 5.70
N ARG A 67 -7.80 -2.60 5.90
CA ARG A 67 -9.25 -2.72 5.74
C ARG A 67 -9.70 -1.95 4.51
N VAL A 68 -10.66 -2.50 3.81
CA VAL A 68 -11.28 -1.83 2.68
C VAL A 68 -12.04 -0.61 3.18
N SER A 69 -11.70 0.58 2.67
CA SER A 69 -12.29 1.86 3.06
C SER A 69 -13.29 2.39 2.05
N ALA A 70 -13.07 2.13 0.76
CA ALA A 70 -13.98 2.49 -0.32
C ALA A 70 -13.93 1.45 -1.42
N VAL A 71 -15.07 1.26 -2.10
CA VAL A 71 -15.21 0.27 -3.18
C VAL A 71 -15.85 0.95 -4.38
N GLY A 72 -15.23 0.83 -5.54
CA GLY A 72 -15.78 1.30 -6.81
C GLY A 72 -17.03 0.52 -7.20
N ARG A 73 -17.93 1.19 -7.90
CA ARG A 73 -19.26 0.63 -8.25
C ARG A 73 -19.22 -0.64 -9.11
N ASN A 74 -18.15 -0.86 -9.85
CA ASN A 74 -17.98 -2.04 -10.69
C ASN A 74 -17.26 -3.20 -9.98
N VAL A 75 -16.74 -2.98 -8.78
CA VAL A 75 -16.01 -4.00 -8.02
C VAL A 75 -17.00 -4.92 -7.32
N LYS A 76 -16.79 -6.23 -7.49
CA LYS A 76 -17.59 -7.27 -6.87
C LYS A 76 -16.76 -8.05 -5.84
N ASP A 77 -17.43 -8.76 -4.95
CA ASP A 77 -16.83 -9.69 -3.96
C ASP A 77 -15.93 -9.01 -2.92
N VAL A 78 -15.87 -7.69 -2.90
CA VAL A 78 -15.15 -6.87 -1.92
C VAL A 78 -16.11 -5.84 -1.34
N LYS A 79 -16.10 -5.66 -0.05
CA LYS A 79 -16.94 -4.68 0.64
C LYS A 79 -16.14 -3.86 1.66
N VAL A 80 -16.62 -2.68 1.96
CA VAL A 80 -16.07 -1.83 3.01
C VAL A 80 -16.03 -2.58 4.33
N GLY A 81 -14.89 -2.51 5.01
CA GLY A 81 -14.63 -3.21 6.27
C GLY A 81 -13.93 -4.56 6.12
N ASP A 82 -13.87 -5.13 4.93
CA ASP A 82 -13.12 -6.36 4.69
C ASP A 82 -11.65 -6.16 5.06
N ARG A 83 -11.09 -7.14 5.75
CA ARG A 83 -9.66 -7.17 6.07
C ARG A 83 -8.92 -7.89 4.96
N VAL A 84 -7.92 -7.25 4.39
CA VAL A 84 -7.20 -7.75 3.22
C VAL A 84 -5.69 -7.55 3.33
N TYR A 85 -4.98 -8.42 2.63
CA TYR A 85 -3.56 -8.27 2.33
C TYR A 85 -3.43 -7.92 0.84
N PRO A 86 -2.94 -6.73 0.49
CA PRO A 86 -2.64 -6.41 -0.91
C PRO A 86 -1.28 -7.00 -1.30
N TYR A 87 -1.24 -7.76 -2.39
CA TYR A 87 0.01 -8.34 -2.88
C TYR A 87 0.84 -7.28 -3.60
N PRO A 88 2.02 -6.93 -3.10
CA PRO A 88 2.71 -5.70 -3.50
C PRO A 88 3.16 -5.63 -4.95
N ILE A 89 3.33 -6.78 -5.62
CA ILE A 89 3.75 -6.83 -7.02
C ILE A 89 2.56 -6.60 -7.96
N LEU A 90 1.37 -7.03 -7.57
CA LEU A 90 0.17 -6.99 -8.41
C LEU A 90 -0.75 -5.81 -8.10
N VAL A 91 -0.73 -5.31 -6.88
CA VAL A 91 -1.40 -4.06 -6.53
C VAL A 91 -0.47 -2.91 -6.87
N THR A 92 -0.70 -2.32 -8.01
CA THR A 92 0.07 -1.15 -8.44
C THR A 92 -0.81 0.08 -8.34
N GLY A 93 -0.58 0.88 -7.32
CA GLY A 93 -1.17 2.19 -7.21
C GLY A 93 -0.66 3.16 -8.28
N ASP A 94 -0.79 4.43 -8.04
CA ASP A 94 -0.20 5.44 -8.92
C ASP A 94 1.33 5.32 -8.88
N ARG A 95 1.92 4.84 -9.98
CA ARG A 95 3.38 4.65 -10.09
C ARG A 95 4.17 5.95 -10.04
N LYS A 96 3.52 7.08 -10.22
CA LYS A 96 4.15 8.39 -10.00
C LYS A 96 4.32 8.70 -8.52
N ARG A 97 3.44 8.16 -7.70
CA ARG A 97 3.49 8.32 -6.24
C ARG A 97 4.27 7.21 -5.57
N ALA A 98 4.09 5.98 -6.00
CA ALA A 98 4.74 4.83 -5.39
C ALA A 98 5.23 3.83 -6.43
N GLY A 99 6.43 3.32 -6.25
CA GLY A 99 6.97 2.25 -7.09
C GLY A 99 6.33 0.89 -6.82
N THR A 100 5.78 0.72 -5.63
CA THR A 100 4.98 -0.45 -5.21
C THR A 100 3.61 0.00 -4.74
N ILE A 101 3.24 -0.27 -3.50
CA ILE A 101 1.91 0.02 -2.97
C ILE A 101 1.86 1.17 -1.95
N GLY A 102 2.99 1.70 -1.55
CA GLY A 102 3.02 2.74 -0.52
C GLY A 102 2.54 2.25 0.85
N GLY A 103 3.08 1.11 1.32
CA GLY A 103 2.64 0.45 2.56
C GLY A 103 2.90 1.25 3.84
N PHE A 104 3.68 2.32 3.78
CA PHE A 104 3.92 3.24 4.90
C PHE A 104 3.08 4.53 4.79
N SER A 105 1.95 4.44 4.11
CA SER A 105 0.97 5.51 3.99
C SER A 105 -0.32 5.15 4.72
N GLU A 106 -1.13 6.14 5.08
CA GLU A 106 -2.43 5.89 5.73
C GLU A 106 -3.40 5.12 4.84
N TYR A 107 -3.37 5.39 3.53
CA TYR A 107 -4.24 4.76 2.55
C TYR A 107 -3.46 4.26 1.36
N ILE A 108 -3.95 3.17 0.78
CA ILE A 108 -3.39 2.53 -0.41
C ILE A 108 -4.48 2.47 -1.48
N TYR A 109 -4.12 2.81 -2.71
CA TYR A 109 -5.02 2.73 -3.85
C TYR A 109 -4.77 1.46 -4.64
N CYS A 110 -5.82 0.66 -4.84
CA CYS A 110 -5.78 -0.54 -5.66
C CYS A 110 -6.68 -0.34 -6.88
N PRO A 111 -6.12 -0.08 -8.08
CA PRO A 111 -6.89 0.32 -9.25
C PRO A 111 -7.78 -0.76 -9.84
N CYS A 112 -7.40 -2.03 -9.73
CA CYS A 112 -8.12 -3.16 -10.28
C CYS A 112 -7.94 -4.37 -9.36
N PRO A 113 -8.67 -4.47 -8.23
CA PRO A 113 -8.50 -5.57 -7.30
C PRO A 113 -8.97 -6.89 -7.93
N GLU A 114 -8.13 -7.90 -7.81
CA GLU A 114 -8.46 -9.27 -8.18
C GLU A 114 -8.37 -10.16 -6.94
N TRP A 115 -9.50 -10.69 -6.52
CA TRP A 115 -9.60 -11.54 -5.35
C TRP A 115 -8.74 -12.79 -5.47
N GLU A 116 -8.04 -13.16 -4.38
CA GLU A 116 -7.11 -14.29 -4.33
C GLU A 116 -5.93 -14.19 -5.32
N LYS A 117 -5.70 -13.02 -5.90
CA LYS A 117 -4.59 -12.77 -6.82
C LYS A 117 -3.83 -11.51 -6.45
N SER A 118 -4.47 -10.35 -6.47
CA SER A 118 -3.84 -9.09 -6.05
C SER A 118 -4.24 -8.67 -4.64
N ILE A 119 -5.37 -9.15 -4.15
CA ILE A 119 -5.80 -8.96 -2.76
C ILE A 119 -6.24 -10.31 -2.17
N TYR A 120 -5.88 -10.52 -0.92
CA TYR A 120 -6.21 -11.74 -0.18
C TYR A 120 -7.01 -11.40 1.05
N HIS A 121 -8.09 -12.16 1.29
CA HIS A 121 -8.90 -12.01 2.49
C HIS A 121 -8.14 -12.53 3.72
N ILE A 122 -8.23 -11.78 4.82
CA ILE A 122 -7.71 -12.21 6.12
C ILE A 122 -8.88 -12.51 7.02
N ASP A 123 -8.84 -13.68 7.66
CA ASP A 123 -9.88 -14.15 8.56
C ASP A 123 -10.14 -13.13 9.67
N ASP A 124 -11.41 -12.80 9.89
CA ASP A 124 -11.86 -11.89 10.94
C ASP A 124 -11.60 -12.44 12.36
N ALA A 125 -11.33 -13.75 12.51
CA ALA A 125 -10.87 -14.33 13.77
C ALA A 125 -9.48 -13.82 14.19
N ILE A 126 -8.66 -13.34 13.26
CA ILE A 126 -7.39 -12.68 13.54
C ILE A 126 -7.70 -11.24 13.94
N THR A 127 -7.34 -10.86 15.16
CA THR A 127 -7.65 -9.51 15.68
C THR A 127 -6.66 -8.46 15.20
N ASP A 128 -7.11 -7.20 15.12
CA ASP A 128 -6.24 -6.06 14.79
C ASP A 128 -5.27 -5.69 15.95
N LYS A 129 -5.25 -6.47 17.02
CA LYS A 129 -4.43 -6.23 18.23
C LYS A 129 -3.32 -7.26 18.44
N MET A 130 -2.90 -7.87 17.39
CA MET A 130 -1.76 -8.80 17.48
C MET A 130 -0.41 -8.09 17.48
#